data_80088e8c457054f2842da7d490c9e83e
#
_entry.id   80088e8c457054f2842da7d490c9e83e
#
_cell.length_a   1.000
_cell.length_b   1.000
_cell.length_c   1.000
_cell.angle_alpha   90.00
_cell.angle_beta   90.00
_cell.angle_gamma   90.00
#
_symmetry.space_group_name_H-M   'P 1'
#
loop_
_entity.id
_entity.type
_entity.pdbx_description
1 polymer ?
#
loop_
_entity_poly.entity_id
_entity_poly.type
_entity_poly.pdbx_seq_one_letter_code
_entity_poly.pdbx_strand_id
1 'polypeptide(L)'
;SKDTIIVVYTKKGMQDLPDARKEFEAALTNMRVCMSNDYVYYLPLPSGNRLREVAFVKFDDIEKKNPRILKLTLVEESKTEYVLELGFVYK
;
A
#
# COMPACT_ATOMS: atom_id res chain seq x y z
N SER A 1 -20.57 2.24 -2.53
CA SER A 1 -20.00 0.89 -2.66
C SER A 1 -18.60 0.85 -2.07
N LYS A 2 -18.25 -0.28 -1.51
CA LYS A 2 -16.92 -0.48 -0.93
C LYS A 2 -15.93 -0.89 -2.01
N ASP A 3 -14.72 -0.36 -1.90
CA ASP A 3 -13.64 -0.82 -2.74
C ASP A 3 -13.28 -2.26 -2.38
N THR A 4 -13.02 -3.07 -3.38
CA THR A 4 -12.51 -4.41 -3.21
C THR A 4 -11.01 -4.39 -3.43
N ILE A 5 -10.26 -5.00 -2.52
CA ILE A 5 -8.81 -5.09 -2.61
C ILE A 5 -8.42 -6.54 -2.87
N ILE A 6 -7.67 -6.77 -3.94
CA ILE A 6 -7.08 -8.08 -4.20
C ILE A 6 -5.63 -8.03 -3.77
N VAL A 7 -5.31 -8.70 -2.66
CA VAL A 7 -3.97 -8.74 -2.11
C VAL A 7 -3.11 -9.66 -2.96
N VAL A 8 -2.01 -9.13 -3.49
CA VAL A 8 -1.09 -9.88 -4.34
C VAL A 8 0.23 -10.20 -3.65
N TYR A 9 0.51 -9.56 -2.54
CA TYR A 9 1.72 -9.80 -1.77
C TYR A 9 1.48 -9.45 -0.31
N THR A 10 1.96 -10.31 0.58
CA THR A 10 1.86 -10.10 2.03
C THR A 10 3.18 -10.48 2.67
N LYS A 11 3.69 -9.63 3.55
CA LYS A 11 4.85 -9.94 4.39
C LYS A 11 4.44 -9.87 5.84
N LYS A 12 4.64 -10.97 6.57
CA LYS A 12 4.32 -11.11 7.99
C LYS A 12 5.59 -11.27 8.80
N GLY A 13 5.45 -11.38 10.12
CA GLY A 13 6.58 -11.70 11.00
C GLY A 13 7.31 -10.51 11.57
N MET A 14 6.87 -9.30 11.29
CA MET A 14 7.42 -8.10 11.90
C MET A 14 6.78 -7.91 13.28
N GLN A 15 7.61 -7.85 14.33
CA GLN A 15 7.15 -7.90 15.71
C GLN A 15 7.13 -6.54 16.41
N ASP A 16 7.83 -5.56 15.88
CA ASP A 16 7.84 -4.23 16.47
C ASP A 16 7.64 -3.15 15.39
N LEU A 17 7.21 -1.98 15.83
CA LEU A 17 6.87 -0.89 14.93
C LEU A 17 8.07 -0.32 14.18
N PRO A 18 9.26 -0.11 14.82
CA PRO A 18 10.40 0.39 14.07
C PRO A 18 10.81 -0.54 12.92
N ASP A 19 10.77 -1.84 13.15
CA ASP A 19 11.10 -2.84 12.13
C ASP A 19 10.07 -2.84 11.00
N ALA A 20 8.79 -2.77 11.39
CA ALA A 20 7.70 -2.70 10.41
C ALA A 20 7.80 -1.46 9.55
N ARG A 21 8.10 -0.31 10.13
CA ARG A 21 8.29 0.93 9.38
C ARG A 21 9.47 0.85 8.42
N LYS A 22 10.56 0.24 8.85
CA LYS A 22 11.74 0.05 8.01
C LYS A 22 11.41 -0.80 6.80
N GLU A 23 10.67 -1.89 6.99
CA GLU A 23 10.25 -2.75 5.90
C GLU A 23 9.29 -2.02 4.95
N PHE A 24 8.38 -1.22 5.48
CA PHE A 24 7.47 -0.43 4.67
C PHE A 24 8.25 0.57 3.79
N GLU A 25 9.20 1.31 4.38
CA GLU A 25 9.98 2.30 3.65
C GLU A 25 10.84 1.64 2.57
N ALA A 26 11.41 0.47 2.86
CA ALA A 26 12.17 -0.28 1.87
C ALA A 26 11.30 -0.72 0.69
N ALA A 27 10.10 -1.24 0.98
CA ALA A 27 9.16 -1.64 -0.06
C ALA A 27 8.71 -0.43 -0.89
N LEU A 28 8.43 0.70 -0.24
CA LEU A 28 8.03 1.93 -0.92
C LEU A 28 9.13 2.41 -1.87
N THR A 29 10.37 2.42 -1.41
CA THR A 29 11.51 2.83 -2.23
C THR A 29 11.64 1.94 -3.46
N ASN A 30 11.53 0.63 -3.28
CA ASN A 30 11.61 -0.31 -4.39
C ASN A 30 10.47 -0.11 -5.39
N MET A 31 9.25 0.12 -4.90
CA MET A 31 8.11 0.36 -5.76
C MET A 31 8.29 1.63 -6.59
N ARG A 32 8.75 2.71 -5.97
CA ARG A 32 8.97 3.98 -6.66
C ARG A 32 9.99 3.84 -7.79
N VAL A 33 11.02 3.04 -7.58
CA VAL A 33 12.02 2.76 -8.63
C VAL A 33 11.41 1.92 -9.75
N CYS A 34 10.64 0.88 -9.39
CA CYS A 34 10.09 -0.06 -10.38
C CYS A 34 8.93 0.51 -11.18
N MET A 35 8.12 1.38 -10.60
CA MET A 35 6.91 1.88 -11.25
C MET A 35 7.14 3.05 -12.19
N SER A 36 8.33 3.63 -12.17
CA SER A 36 8.75 4.68 -13.11
C SER A 36 7.77 5.87 -13.18
N ASN A 37 7.85 6.61 -14.28
CA ASN A 37 7.03 7.80 -14.50
C ASN A 37 5.59 7.51 -14.96
N ASP A 38 5.23 6.24 -15.14
CA ASP A 38 3.89 5.87 -15.57
C ASP A 38 2.86 5.95 -14.44
N TYR A 39 3.32 6.08 -13.21
CA TYR A 39 2.45 6.13 -12.03
C TYR A 39 2.73 7.38 -11.22
N VAL A 40 1.68 7.93 -10.65
CA VAL A 40 1.77 8.94 -9.60
C VAL A 40 1.34 8.30 -8.29
N TYR A 41 1.85 8.81 -7.18
CA TYR A 41 1.47 8.25 -5.89
C TYR A 41 0.90 9.33 -4.98
N TYR A 42 0.07 8.93 -4.06
CA TYR A 42 -0.49 9.81 -3.04
C TYR A 42 -0.61 9.05 -1.72
N LEU A 43 -0.76 9.82 -0.65
CA LEU A 43 -0.81 9.28 0.71
C LEU A 43 -2.24 9.41 1.24
N PRO A 44 -3.07 8.35 1.15
CA PRO A 44 -4.37 8.37 1.77
C PRO A 44 -4.25 8.51 3.28
N LEU A 45 -5.26 9.07 3.93
CA LEU A 45 -5.30 9.10 5.38
C LEU A 45 -5.54 7.69 5.90
N PRO A 46 -4.63 7.13 6.70
CA PRO A 46 -4.82 5.81 7.26
C PRO A 46 -6.02 5.78 8.21
N SER A 47 -6.69 4.65 8.29
CA SER A 47 -7.82 4.48 9.20
C SER A 47 -7.79 3.08 9.81
N GLY A 48 -8.43 2.94 10.98
CA GLY A 48 -8.49 1.68 11.69
C GLY A 48 -7.10 1.19 12.09
N ASN A 49 -6.82 -0.06 11.78
CA ASN A 49 -5.52 -0.69 12.09
C ASN A 49 -4.46 -0.48 11.00
N ARG A 50 -4.74 0.34 10.03
CA ARG A 50 -3.78 0.70 8.99
C ARG A 50 -2.92 1.85 9.49
N LEU A 51 -1.63 1.63 9.59
CA LEU A 51 -0.71 2.65 10.10
C LEU A 51 -0.19 3.57 9.01
N ARG A 52 0.04 3.03 7.82
CA ARG A 52 0.48 3.78 6.65
C ARG A 52 -0.09 3.17 5.39
N GLU A 53 -0.42 4.03 4.45
CA GLU A 53 -0.83 3.62 3.11
C GLU A 53 -0.20 4.52 2.08
N VAL A 54 0.21 3.93 0.96
CA VAL A 54 0.60 4.67 -0.24
C VAL A 54 -0.14 4.06 -1.42
N ALA A 55 -0.82 4.90 -2.18
CA ALA A 55 -1.55 4.48 -3.36
C ALA A 55 -0.82 4.95 -4.61
N PHE A 56 -0.67 4.06 -5.59
CA PHE A 56 -0.09 4.35 -6.89
C PHE A 56 -1.18 4.26 -7.93
N VAL A 57 -1.37 5.34 -8.69
CA VAL A 57 -2.37 5.41 -9.75
C VAL A 57 -1.65 5.53 -11.07
N LYS A 58 -2.03 4.71 -12.04
CA LYS A 58 -1.45 4.83 -13.37
C LYS A 58 -1.81 6.19 -13.96
N PHE A 59 -0.80 6.90 -14.47
CA PHE A 59 -0.96 8.27 -14.93
C PHE A 59 -2.10 8.41 -15.95
N ASP A 60 -2.18 7.48 -16.90
CA ASP A 60 -3.21 7.50 -17.93
C ASP A 60 -4.63 7.28 -17.40
N ASP A 61 -4.76 6.80 -16.17
CA ASP A 61 -6.04 6.45 -15.58
C ASP A 61 -6.58 7.51 -14.61
N ILE A 62 -5.83 8.58 -14.36
CA ILE A 62 -6.17 9.56 -13.32
C ILE A 62 -7.60 10.09 -13.47
N GLU A 63 -8.03 10.37 -14.68
CA GLU A 63 -9.36 10.91 -14.96
C GLU A 63 -10.41 9.83 -15.25
N LYS A 64 -10.03 8.57 -15.23
CA LYS A 64 -10.98 7.49 -15.49
C LYS A 64 -11.86 7.22 -14.28
N LYS A 65 -13.07 6.75 -14.54
CA LYS A 65 -14.02 6.38 -13.49
C LYS A 65 -13.50 5.24 -12.61
N ASN A 66 -12.81 4.27 -13.22
CA ASN A 66 -12.25 3.11 -12.52
C ASN A 66 -10.76 3.04 -12.78
N PRO A 67 -9.95 3.89 -12.14
CA PRO A 67 -8.51 3.87 -12.37
C PRO A 67 -7.87 2.61 -11.77
N ARG A 68 -6.75 2.21 -12.37
CA ARG A 68 -5.93 1.14 -11.81
C ARG A 68 -5.14 1.70 -10.64
N ILE A 69 -5.39 1.17 -9.46
CA ILE A 69 -4.76 1.62 -8.22
C ILE A 69 -4.07 0.44 -7.57
N LEU A 70 -2.81 0.66 -7.18
CA LEU A 70 -2.04 -0.31 -6.42
C LEU A 70 -1.73 0.32 -5.06
N LYS A 71 -2.06 -0.36 -3.98
CA LYS A 71 -1.85 0.15 -2.62
C LYS A 71 -0.84 -0.68 -1.86
N LEU A 72 0.09 0.01 -1.21
CA LEU A 72 0.99 -0.56 -0.22
C LEU A 72 0.50 -0.11 1.14
N THR A 73 0.22 -1.06 2.04
CA THR A 73 -0.38 -0.78 3.34
C THR A 73 0.40 -1.48 4.45
N LEU A 74 0.66 -0.76 5.53
CA LEU A 74 1.21 -1.34 6.76
C LEU A 74 0.06 -1.48 7.76
N VAL A 75 -0.22 -2.71 8.17
CA VAL A 75 -1.34 -3.04 9.05
C VAL A 75 -0.82 -3.50 10.41
N GLU A 76 -1.42 -2.98 11.48
CA GLU A 76 -1.17 -3.47 12.84
C GLU A 76 -2.22 -4.52 13.18
N GLU A 77 -1.80 -5.79 13.19
CA GLU A 77 -2.69 -6.89 13.59
C GLU A 77 -2.80 -6.98 15.11
N SER A 78 -1.68 -6.73 15.80
CA SER A 78 -1.63 -6.64 17.25
C SER A 78 -0.40 -5.81 17.62
N LYS A 79 -0.17 -5.58 18.93
CA LYS A 79 0.99 -4.81 19.39
C LYS A 79 2.33 -5.46 19.05
N THR A 80 2.32 -6.75 18.75
CA THR A 80 3.53 -7.50 18.46
C THR A 80 3.49 -8.15 17.07
N GLU A 81 2.53 -7.77 16.24
CA GLU A 81 2.40 -8.35 14.91
C GLU A 81 1.96 -7.31 13.90
N TYR A 82 2.80 -7.11 12.89
CA TYR A 82 2.57 -6.16 11.81
C TYR A 82 2.62 -6.88 10.48
N VAL A 83 1.82 -6.43 9.52
CA VAL A 83 1.71 -7.04 8.21
C VAL A 83 1.87 -5.96 7.15
N LEU A 84 2.67 -6.25 6.13
CA LEU A 84 2.81 -5.42 4.95
C LEU A 84 2.01 -6.06 3.83
N GLU A 85 1.11 -5.29 3.22
CA GLU A 85 0.25 -5.78 2.15
C GLU A 85 0.40 -4.93 0.90
N LEU A 86 0.39 -5.59 -0.26
CA LEU A 86 0.33 -4.95 -1.55
C LEU A 86 -0.86 -5.51 -2.29
N GLY A 87 -1.73 -4.64 -2.78
CA GLY A 87 -2.95 -5.09 -3.43
C GLY A 87 -3.47 -4.13 -4.48
N PHE A 88 -4.24 -4.68 -5.42
CA PHE A 88 -4.98 -3.89 -6.40
C PHE A 88 -6.34 -3.51 -5.84
N VAL A 89 -6.76 -2.28 -6.10
CA VAL A 89 -8.06 -1.77 -5.68
C VAL A 89 -9.02 -1.80 -6.87
N TYR A 90 -10.18 -2.39 -6.64
CA TYR A 90 -11.29 -2.40 -7.59
C TYR A 90 -12.47 -1.67 -6.99
N LYS A 91 -13.13 -0.93 -7.82
CA LYS A 91 -14.38 -0.27 -7.44
C LYS A 91 -15.58 -0.96 -8.02
#